data_34db804f74d2b3657db3dbb582f8d2e8
#
_entry.id   34db804f74d2b3657db3dbb582f8d2e8
#
_cell.length_a   1.000
_cell.length_b   1.000
_cell.length_c   1.000
_cell.angle_alpha   90.00
_cell.angle_beta   90.00
_cell.angle_gamma   90.00
#
_symmetry.space_group_name_H-M   'P 1'
#
loop_
_entity.id
_entity.type
_entity.pdbx_description
1 polymer ?
#
loop_
_entity_poly.entity_id
_entity_poly.type
_entity_poly.pdbx_seq_one_letter_code
_entity_poly.pdbx_strand_id
1 'polypeptide(L)'
;IDAAEARFGPLDILINNAGVSHLPMPTEDVGEDDFDRIIAVNMKAIYLAAKVVVPRFKARKRGVILNMASTAGVSPRPRLSWYNASKGWVITATRALAVELAPFGIRVVALNPVAGETPLLKTFMGEDTPEMRAKFLSTIPIGRFSLPEDLGNAACFLCSDEASMITGVAMEVDGGRCI
;
A
#
# COMPACT_ATOMS: atom_id res chain seq x y z
N ILE A 1 -3.54 4.86 -18.06
CA ILE A 1 -3.41 3.47 -18.56
C ILE A 1 -3.39 3.50 -20.07
N ASP A 2 -4.42 4.02 -20.76
CA ASP A 2 -4.52 4.02 -22.23
C ASP A 2 -3.30 4.61 -22.93
N ALA A 3 -2.80 5.77 -22.43
CA ALA A 3 -1.60 6.38 -22.96
C ALA A 3 -0.32 5.53 -22.77
N ALA A 4 -0.24 4.79 -21.66
CA ALA A 4 0.87 3.88 -21.41
C ALA A 4 0.81 2.66 -22.35
N GLU A 5 -0.35 2.05 -22.49
CA GLU A 5 -0.53 0.90 -23.38
C GLU A 5 -0.35 1.27 -24.86
N ALA A 6 -0.78 2.46 -25.27
CA ALA A 6 -0.55 2.95 -26.63
C ALA A 6 0.93 3.12 -26.96
N ARG A 7 1.77 3.42 -25.95
CA ARG A 7 3.21 3.67 -26.14
C ARG A 7 4.08 2.44 -25.90
N PHE A 8 3.74 1.60 -24.94
CA PHE A 8 4.60 0.52 -24.46
C PHE A 8 4.01 -0.88 -24.64
N GLY A 9 2.81 -1.00 -25.19
CA GLY A 9 2.09 -2.27 -25.30
C GLY A 9 1.27 -2.60 -24.05
N PRO A 10 0.65 -3.77 -24.01
CA PRO A 10 -0.27 -4.17 -22.96
C PRO A 10 0.36 -4.16 -21.57
N LEU A 11 -0.36 -3.63 -20.60
CA LEU A 11 0.08 -3.58 -19.20
C LEU A 11 0.07 -4.99 -18.59
N ASP A 12 1.14 -5.43 -17.97
CA ASP A 12 1.25 -6.70 -17.24
C ASP A 12 1.15 -6.54 -15.73
N ILE A 13 1.62 -5.40 -15.20
CA ILE A 13 1.69 -5.12 -13.77
C ILE A 13 1.10 -3.74 -13.49
N LEU A 14 0.18 -3.67 -12.52
CA LEU A 14 -0.32 -2.41 -11.96
C LEU A 14 0.17 -2.27 -10.53
N ILE A 15 0.87 -1.18 -10.23
CA ILE A 15 1.28 -0.83 -8.87
C ILE A 15 0.51 0.40 -8.39
N ASN A 16 -0.39 0.20 -7.43
CA ASN A 16 -1.12 1.27 -6.75
C ASN A 16 -0.28 1.77 -5.57
N ASN A 17 0.67 2.68 -5.85
CA ASN A 17 1.62 3.19 -4.86
C ASN A 17 1.20 4.51 -4.21
N ALA A 18 0.44 5.35 -4.90
CA ALA A 18 0.03 6.65 -4.38
C ALA A 18 -0.71 6.52 -3.04
N GLY A 19 -0.34 7.37 -2.08
CA GLY A 19 -0.96 7.37 -0.76
C GLY A 19 -0.73 8.68 -0.03
N VAL A 20 -1.70 9.07 0.79
CA VAL A 20 -1.67 10.29 1.61
C VAL A 20 -2.12 9.98 3.02
N SER A 21 -1.76 10.86 3.96
CA SER A 21 -2.21 10.83 5.35
C SER A 21 -2.58 12.25 5.79
N HIS A 22 -3.31 12.36 6.89
CA HIS A 22 -3.40 13.60 7.67
C HIS A 22 -2.30 13.64 8.74
N LEU A 23 -2.08 14.79 9.36
CA LEU A 23 -1.22 14.93 10.53
C LEU A 23 -1.82 14.19 11.74
N PRO A 24 -1.01 13.67 12.67
CA PRO A 24 -1.51 13.03 13.88
C PRO A 24 -2.32 14.01 14.76
N MET A 25 -3.62 13.76 14.91
CA MET A 25 -4.52 14.58 15.71
C MET A 25 -5.66 13.74 16.31
N PRO A 26 -6.42 14.24 17.31
CA PRO A 26 -7.64 13.58 17.79
C PRO A 26 -8.60 13.29 16.63
N THR A 27 -9.34 12.19 16.73
CA THR A 27 -10.20 11.72 15.64
C THR A 27 -11.27 12.73 15.26
N GLU A 28 -11.81 13.43 16.25
CA GLU A 28 -12.84 14.47 16.15
C GLU A 28 -12.33 15.76 15.48
N ASP A 29 -11.03 15.99 15.46
CA ASP A 29 -10.41 17.20 14.89
C ASP A 29 -10.02 17.04 13.41
N VAL A 30 -10.13 15.83 12.86
CA VAL A 30 -9.82 15.59 11.44
C VAL A 30 -10.89 16.19 10.56
N GLY A 31 -10.52 17.19 9.76
CA GLY A 31 -11.43 17.86 8.84
C GLY A 31 -11.92 16.95 7.71
N GLU A 32 -13.13 17.24 7.21
CA GLU A 32 -13.75 16.50 6.12
C GLU A 32 -12.88 16.48 4.85
N ASP A 33 -12.20 17.59 4.53
CA ASP A 33 -11.29 17.68 3.38
C ASP A 33 -10.14 16.68 3.46
N ASP A 34 -9.56 16.49 4.67
CA ASP A 34 -8.50 15.50 4.88
C ASP A 34 -9.04 14.08 4.76
N PHE A 35 -10.24 13.82 5.31
CA PHE A 35 -10.90 12.54 5.19
C PHE A 35 -11.19 12.22 3.71
N ASP A 36 -11.82 13.13 2.98
CA ASP A 36 -12.15 12.96 1.57
C ASP A 36 -10.91 12.74 0.69
N ARG A 37 -9.83 13.48 0.97
CA ARG A 37 -8.54 13.30 0.29
C ARG A 37 -7.97 11.90 0.53
N ILE A 38 -8.06 11.38 1.75
CA ILE A 38 -7.63 10.00 2.07
C ILE A 38 -8.47 8.98 1.30
N ILE A 39 -9.79 9.12 1.30
CA ILE A 39 -10.69 8.25 0.56
C ILE A 39 -10.39 8.31 -0.95
N ALA A 40 -10.23 9.50 -1.49
CA ALA A 40 -9.99 9.69 -2.93
C ALA A 40 -8.69 9.02 -3.38
N VAL A 41 -7.59 9.23 -2.63
CA VAL A 41 -6.26 8.77 -3.02
C VAL A 41 -6.00 7.32 -2.60
N ASN A 42 -6.29 6.96 -1.33
CA ASN A 42 -5.90 5.65 -0.82
C ASN A 42 -6.87 4.52 -1.21
N MET A 43 -8.13 4.86 -1.52
CA MET A 43 -9.18 3.85 -1.78
C MET A 43 -9.78 4.00 -3.18
N LYS A 44 -10.37 5.15 -3.51
CA LYS A 44 -11.10 5.36 -4.77
C LYS A 44 -10.18 5.21 -5.99
N ALA A 45 -8.92 5.65 -5.90
CA ALA A 45 -7.96 5.50 -6.99
C ALA A 45 -7.70 4.01 -7.32
N ILE A 46 -7.57 3.14 -6.30
CA ILE A 46 -7.41 1.70 -6.48
C ILE A 46 -8.65 1.10 -7.17
N TYR A 47 -9.86 1.49 -6.73
CA TYR A 47 -11.11 1.06 -7.36
C TYR A 47 -11.17 1.48 -8.84
N LEU A 48 -10.85 2.74 -9.15
CA LEU A 48 -10.87 3.25 -10.52
C LEU A 48 -9.84 2.55 -11.42
N ALA A 49 -8.63 2.30 -10.90
CA ALA A 49 -7.60 1.58 -11.61
C ALA A 49 -8.03 0.12 -11.89
N ALA A 50 -8.58 -0.56 -10.88
CA ALA A 50 -9.09 -1.92 -11.05
C ALA A 50 -10.22 -1.99 -12.09
N LYS A 51 -11.15 -1.04 -12.09
CA LYS A 51 -12.24 -0.96 -13.07
C LYS A 51 -11.73 -0.94 -14.52
N VAL A 52 -10.59 -0.33 -14.78
CA VAL A 52 -9.98 -0.25 -16.11
C VAL A 52 -9.10 -1.46 -16.43
N VAL A 53 -8.27 -1.89 -15.48
CA VAL A 53 -7.23 -2.92 -15.71
C VAL A 53 -7.80 -4.33 -15.67
N VAL A 54 -8.72 -4.63 -14.77
CA VAL A 54 -9.23 -5.99 -14.57
C VAL A 54 -9.84 -6.59 -15.84
N PRO A 55 -10.70 -5.90 -16.62
CA PRO A 55 -11.21 -6.46 -17.88
C PRO A 55 -10.10 -6.82 -18.86
N ARG A 56 -9.04 -6.00 -18.93
CA ARG A 56 -7.88 -6.22 -19.83
C ARG A 56 -7.06 -7.42 -19.40
N PHE A 57 -6.80 -7.56 -18.10
CA PHE A 57 -6.10 -8.71 -17.53
C PHE A 57 -6.91 -10.01 -17.70
N LYS A 58 -8.24 -9.96 -17.46
CA LYS A 58 -9.13 -11.11 -17.69
C LYS A 58 -9.11 -11.59 -19.14
N ALA A 59 -9.13 -10.67 -20.11
CA ALA A 59 -9.08 -11.01 -21.53
C ALA A 59 -7.78 -11.72 -21.91
N ARG A 60 -6.66 -11.37 -21.28
CA ARG A 60 -5.34 -11.99 -21.51
C ARG A 60 -5.04 -13.17 -20.58
N LYS A 61 -5.88 -13.41 -19.58
CA LYS A 61 -5.68 -14.41 -18.52
C LYS A 61 -4.32 -14.27 -17.81
N ARG A 62 -3.87 -13.03 -17.63
CA ARG A 62 -2.58 -12.70 -17.06
C ARG A 62 -2.59 -11.29 -16.47
N GLY A 63 -1.94 -11.10 -15.33
CA GLY A 63 -1.70 -9.79 -14.74
C GLY A 63 -1.36 -9.86 -13.24
N VAL A 64 -0.70 -8.82 -12.76
CA VAL A 64 -0.42 -8.65 -11.34
C VAL A 64 -0.88 -7.27 -10.89
N ILE A 65 -1.59 -7.20 -9.78
CA ILE A 65 -1.93 -5.95 -9.09
C ILE A 65 -1.22 -5.96 -7.74
N LEU A 66 -0.37 -4.96 -7.52
CA LEU A 66 0.28 -4.73 -6.24
C LEU A 66 -0.26 -3.45 -5.62
N ASN A 67 -0.77 -3.54 -4.40
CA ASN A 67 -1.29 -2.42 -3.64
C ASN A 67 -0.34 -2.03 -2.50
N MET A 68 -0.02 -0.74 -2.37
CA MET A 68 0.77 -0.24 -1.25
C MET A 68 -0.16 0.05 -0.07
N ALA A 69 -0.27 -0.92 0.84
CA ALA A 69 -0.99 -0.78 2.09
C ALA A 69 -0.12 -0.11 3.17
N SER A 70 -0.05 -0.64 4.38
CA SER A 70 0.81 -0.16 5.47
C SER A 70 0.68 -1.09 6.68
N THR A 71 1.70 -1.14 7.54
CA THR A 71 1.58 -1.68 8.90
C THR A 71 0.48 -0.97 9.72
N ALA A 72 0.12 0.26 9.35
CA ALA A 72 -1.00 1.00 9.95
C ALA A 72 -2.37 0.30 9.79
N GLY A 73 -2.53 -0.51 8.75
CA GLY A 73 -3.73 -1.33 8.53
C GLY A 73 -3.75 -2.63 9.35
N VAL A 74 -2.62 -3.03 9.94
CA VAL A 74 -2.45 -4.25 10.75
C VAL A 74 -2.32 -3.90 12.23
N SER A 75 -1.42 -2.98 12.56
CA SER A 75 -1.10 -2.51 13.91
C SER A 75 -1.23 -0.98 13.96
N PRO A 76 -2.47 -0.46 14.12
CA PRO A 76 -2.76 0.96 13.97
C PRO A 76 -2.08 1.80 15.05
N ARG A 77 -1.61 2.99 14.66
CA ARG A 77 -1.10 3.99 15.58
C ARG A 77 -2.22 4.94 16.00
N PRO A 78 -2.21 5.44 17.24
CA PRO A 78 -3.18 6.44 17.68
C PRO A 78 -3.04 7.74 16.87
N ARG A 79 -4.11 8.53 16.83
CA ARG A 79 -4.19 9.84 16.17
C ARG A 79 -4.08 9.83 14.64
N LEU A 80 -4.21 8.64 14.00
CA LEU A 80 -4.20 8.44 12.54
C LEU A 80 -5.38 7.58 12.09
N SER A 81 -6.52 7.67 12.78
CA SER A 81 -7.66 6.76 12.64
C SER A 81 -8.09 6.52 11.18
N TRP A 82 -8.29 7.59 10.43
CA TRP A 82 -8.80 7.49 9.06
C TRP A 82 -7.76 6.98 8.07
N TYR A 83 -6.49 7.35 8.27
CA TYR A 83 -5.40 6.75 7.51
C TYR A 83 -5.28 5.25 7.78
N ASN A 84 -5.26 4.83 9.06
CA ASN A 84 -5.20 3.42 9.46
C ASN A 84 -6.36 2.63 8.82
N ALA A 85 -7.58 3.16 8.92
CA ALA A 85 -8.78 2.53 8.34
C ALA A 85 -8.66 2.39 6.82
N SER A 86 -8.15 3.42 6.11
CA SER A 86 -7.92 3.35 4.67
C SER A 86 -6.95 2.25 4.28
N LYS A 87 -5.89 2.03 5.08
CA LYS A 87 -4.90 0.97 4.83
C LYS A 87 -5.42 -0.42 5.18
N GLY A 88 -6.27 -0.55 6.20
CA GLY A 88 -7.06 -1.76 6.46
C GLY A 88 -7.99 -2.11 5.29
N TRP A 89 -8.65 -1.10 4.72
CA TRP A 89 -9.45 -1.28 3.51
C TRP A 89 -8.62 -1.83 2.34
N VAL A 90 -7.42 -1.30 2.10
CA VAL A 90 -6.52 -1.77 1.03
C VAL A 90 -6.17 -3.25 1.21
N ILE A 91 -5.86 -3.68 2.44
CA ILE A 91 -5.57 -5.08 2.76
C ILE A 91 -6.76 -5.97 2.44
N THR A 92 -7.95 -5.59 2.89
CA THR A 92 -9.18 -6.36 2.65
C THR A 92 -9.55 -6.39 1.16
N ALA A 93 -9.47 -5.26 0.47
CA ALA A 93 -9.71 -5.18 -0.97
C ALA A 93 -8.73 -6.05 -1.76
N THR A 94 -7.44 -6.10 -1.37
CA THR A 94 -6.44 -6.99 -1.97
C THR A 94 -6.86 -8.45 -1.87
N ARG A 95 -7.27 -8.90 -0.68
CA ARG A 95 -7.71 -10.28 -0.46
C ARG A 95 -8.97 -10.63 -1.26
N ALA A 96 -9.94 -9.74 -1.25
CA ALA A 96 -11.19 -9.93 -2.00
C ALA A 96 -10.95 -10.03 -3.51
N LEU A 97 -10.16 -9.11 -4.07
CA LEU A 97 -9.78 -9.13 -5.48
C LEU A 97 -8.94 -10.37 -5.83
N ALA A 98 -8.06 -10.82 -4.95
CA ALA A 98 -7.25 -12.01 -5.19
C ALA A 98 -8.11 -13.26 -5.35
N VAL A 99 -9.08 -13.47 -4.48
CA VAL A 99 -10.01 -14.61 -4.56
C VAL A 99 -10.85 -14.54 -5.85
N GLU A 100 -11.37 -13.36 -6.19
CA GLU A 100 -12.21 -13.17 -7.37
C GLU A 100 -11.42 -13.36 -8.67
N LEU A 101 -10.16 -12.91 -8.73
CA LEU A 101 -9.40 -12.79 -9.97
C LEU A 101 -8.44 -13.97 -10.22
N ALA A 102 -8.15 -14.79 -9.22
CA ALA A 102 -7.28 -15.96 -9.37
C ALA A 102 -7.73 -16.93 -10.48
N PRO A 103 -9.04 -17.24 -10.68
CA PRO A 103 -9.47 -18.11 -11.78
C PRO A 103 -9.14 -17.58 -13.18
N PHE A 104 -8.82 -16.30 -13.28
CA PHE A 104 -8.43 -15.64 -14.54
C PHE A 104 -6.91 -15.51 -14.71
N GLY A 105 -6.11 -16.17 -13.86
CA GLY A 105 -4.65 -16.07 -13.91
C GLY A 105 -4.11 -14.72 -13.44
N ILE A 106 -4.86 -13.97 -12.64
CA ILE A 106 -4.48 -12.65 -12.11
C ILE A 106 -4.13 -12.78 -10.64
N ARG A 107 -2.95 -12.27 -10.25
CA ARG A 107 -2.53 -12.19 -8.85
C ARG A 107 -2.78 -10.78 -8.30
N VAL A 108 -3.23 -10.71 -7.06
CA VAL A 108 -3.40 -9.43 -6.35
C VAL A 108 -2.71 -9.55 -5.00
N VAL A 109 -1.76 -8.68 -4.74
CA VAL A 109 -0.91 -8.70 -3.55
C VAL A 109 -0.78 -7.31 -2.94
N ALA A 110 -0.40 -7.23 -1.69
CA ALA A 110 -0.09 -5.95 -1.04
C ALA A 110 1.23 -6.01 -0.29
N LEU A 111 1.85 -4.84 -0.11
CA LEU A 111 2.93 -4.62 0.82
C LEU A 111 2.44 -3.75 1.98
N ASN A 112 2.88 -4.10 3.19
CA ASN A 112 2.63 -3.37 4.43
C ASN A 112 3.94 -2.75 4.93
N PRO A 113 4.39 -1.59 4.38
CA PRO A 113 5.59 -0.92 4.87
C PRO A 113 5.42 -0.42 6.30
N VAL A 114 6.51 -0.44 7.06
CA VAL A 114 6.68 0.41 8.24
C VAL A 114 7.06 1.83 7.81
N ALA A 115 7.18 2.74 8.78
CA ALA A 115 7.73 4.07 8.54
C ALA A 115 9.09 3.98 7.81
N GLY A 116 9.23 4.70 6.71
CA GLY A 116 10.40 4.68 5.84
C GLY A 116 10.97 6.07 5.59
N GLU A 117 12.22 6.14 5.17
CA GLU A 117 12.91 7.39 4.81
C GLU A 117 12.33 7.97 3.51
N THR A 118 11.16 8.58 3.64
CA THR A 118 10.39 9.19 2.56
C THR A 118 9.83 10.53 3.02
N PRO A 119 9.40 11.43 2.11
CA PRO A 119 8.75 12.68 2.50
C PRO A 119 7.53 12.51 3.42
N LEU A 120 6.85 11.37 3.37
CA LEU A 120 5.68 11.06 4.18
C LEU A 120 6.04 10.78 5.66
N LEU A 121 7.32 10.46 5.96
CA LEU A 121 7.77 10.20 7.33
C LEU A 121 7.49 11.39 8.25
N LYS A 122 7.80 12.60 7.80
CA LYS A 122 7.52 13.84 8.55
C LYS A 122 6.02 14.00 8.87
N THR A 123 5.16 13.67 7.93
CA THR A 123 3.70 13.73 8.15
C THR A 123 3.27 12.77 9.27
N PHE A 124 3.81 11.56 9.32
CA PHE A 124 3.48 10.58 10.38
C PHE A 124 4.03 10.97 11.75
N MET A 125 5.17 11.63 11.79
CA MET A 125 5.78 12.08 13.06
C MET A 125 5.16 13.37 13.58
N GLY A 126 4.56 14.19 12.68
CA GLY A 126 4.16 15.57 12.98
C GLY A 126 5.35 16.51 12.94
N GLU A 127 6.38 16.22 13.74
CA GLU A 127 7.66 16.93 13.75
C GLU A 127 8.81 15.94 13.55
N ASP A 128 9.78 16.31 12.71
CA ASP A 128 10.97 15.47 12.45
C ASP A 128 12.10 15.91 13.42
N THR A 129 12.05 15.40 14.64
CA THR A 129 13.08 15.62 15.69
C THR A 129 13.82 14.32 16.00
N PRO A 130 15.05 14.39 16.54
CA PRO A 130 15.79 13.20 16.97
C PRO A 130 15.00 12.34 17.96
N GLU A 131 14.27 12.95 18.90
CA GLU A 131 13.46 12.26 19.89
C GLU A 131 12.30 11.51 19.25
N MET A 132 11.61 12.14 18.28
CA MET A 132 10.51 11.52 17.58
C MET A 132 11.02 10.37 16.69
N ARG A 133 12.15 10.56 15.99
CA ARG A 133 12.82 9.48 15.25
C ARG A 133 13.17 8.31 16.17
N ALA A 134 13.79 8.56 17.32
CA ALA A 134 14.13 7.52 18.30
C ALA A 134 12.88 6.76 18.78
N LYS A 135 11.77 7.48 19.05
CA LYS A 135 10.49 6.89 19.44
C LYS A 135 9.91 5.97 18.34
N PHE A 136 10.01 6.35 17.08
CA PHE A 136 9.57 5.49 15.98
C PHE A 136 10.49 4.26 15.84
N LEU A 137 11.81 4.46 15.88
CA LEU A 137 12.80 3.39 15.75
C LEU A 137 12.68 2.37 16.89
N SER A 138 12.38 2.79 18.12
CA SER A 138 12.19 1.86 19.24
C SER A 138 11.04 0.85 19.02
N THR A 139 10.17 1.10 18.04
CA THR A 139 9.08 0.18 17.67
C THR A 139 9.43 -0.73 16.50
N ILE A 140 10.65 -0.66 15.96
CA ILE A 140 11.09 -1.44 14.79
C ILE A 140 12.27 -2.32 15.25
N PRO A 141 12.07 -3.61 15.51
CA PRO A 141 13.10 -4.49 16.06
C PRO A 141 14.41 -4.51 15.27
N ILE A 142 14.37 -4.42 13.94
CA ILE A 142 15.58 -4.36 13.09
C ILE A 142 16.41 -3.08 13.27
N GLY A 143 15.89 -2.06 13.98
CA GLY A 143 16.62 -0.87 14.42
C GLY A 143 16.82 0.24 13.38
N ARG A 144 16.16 0.18 12.23
CA ARG A 144 16.21 1.24 11.22
C ARG A 144 14.85 1.46 10.54
N PHE A 145 14.66 2.64 9.95
CA PHE A 145 13.56 2.88 9.00
C PHE A 145 13.73 2.04 7.74
N SER A 146 12.62 1.74 7.07
CA SER A 146 12.70 1.13 5.74
C SER A 146 13.25 2.15 4.73
N LEU A 147 13.97 1.63 3.75
CA LEU A 147 14.45 2.38 2.59
C LEU A 147 13.58 2.07 1.38
N PRO A 148 13.52 2.94 0.37
CA PRO A 148 12.81 2.66 -0.88
C PRO A 148 13.22 1.32 -1.51
N GLU A 149 14.49 0.94 -1.40
CA GLU A 149 15.05 -0.31 -1.93
C GLU A 149 14.46 -1.54 -1.24
N ASP A 150 14.18 -1.49 0.07
CA ASP A 150 13.54 -2.60 0.80
C ASP A 150 12.17 -2.93 0.18
N LEU A 151 11.41 -1.87 -0.11
CA LEU A 151 10.08 -2.00 -0.70
C LEU A 151 10.16 -2.37 -2.20
N GLY A 152 11.12 -1.80 -2.91
CA GLY A 152 11.38 -2.11 -4.32
C GLY A 152 11.72 -3.58 -4.53
N ASN A 153 12.61 -4.13 -3.71
CA ASN A 153 13.00 -5.55 -3.77
C ASN A 153 11.80 -6.49 -3.50
N ALA A 154 11.00 -6.19 -2.47
CA ALA A 154 9.80 -6.95 -2.17
C ALA A 154 8.76 -6.85 -3.30
N ALA A 155 8.58 -5.67 -3.87
CA ALA A 155 7.69 -5.45 -5.01
C ALA A 155 8.14 -6.21 -6.26
N CYS A 156 9.45 -6.17 -6.59
CA CYS A 156 10.01 -6.94 -7.70
C CYS A 156 9.75 -8.43 -7.55
N PHE A 157 10.01 -9.00 -6.37
CA PHE A 157 9.72 -10.41 -6.09
C PHE A 157 8.23 -10.73 -6.25
N LEU A 158 7.34 -9.99 -5.59
CA LEU A 158 5.90 -10.27 -5.64
C LEU A 158 5.29 -10.07 -7.04
N CYS A 159 5.87 -9.19 -7.86
CA CYS A 159 5.40 -8.97 -9.22
C CYS A 159 6.00 -9.95 -10.24
N SER A 160 7.05 -10.68 -9.89
CA SER A 160 7.73 -11.64 -10.77
C SER A 160 6.99 -12.97 -10.90
N ASP A 161 7.41 -13.79 -11.86
CA ASP A 161 6.90 -15.16 -12.03
C ASP A 161 7.40 -16.11 -10.92
N GLU A 162 8.46 -15.76 -10.18
CA GLU A 162 8.92 -16.51 -9.00
C GLU A 162 7.86 -16.54 -7.90
N ALA A 163 7.00 -15.52 -7.84
CA ALA A 163 5.88 -15.44 -6.92
C ALA A 163 4.56 -16.01 -7.50
N SER A 164 4.62 -16.86 -8.53
CA SER A 164 3.44 -17.36 -9.27
C SER A 164 2.37 -18.04 -8.42
N MET A 165 2.73 -18.62 -7.27
CA MET A 165 1.79 -19.24 -6.32
C MET A 165 1.34 -18.30 -5.20
N ILE A 166 1.77 -17.02 -5.23
CA ILE A 166 1.49 -16.04 -4.18
C ILE A 166 0.42 -15.06 -4.67
N THR A 167 -0.77 -15.10 -4.05
CA THR A 167 -1.85 -14.14 -4.24
C THR A 167 -2.61 -13.93 -2.94
N GLY A 168 -3.26 -12.77 -2.75
CA GLY A 168 -4.02 -12.44 -1.53
C GLY A 168 -3.15 -12.12 -0.32
N VAL A 169 -1.83 -12.17 -0.42
CA VAL A 169 -0.92 -11.80 0.66
C VAL A 169 -0.89 -10.28 0.84
N ALA A 170 -0.84 -9.85 2.09
CA ALA A 170 -0.44 -8.50 2.48
C ALA A 170 0.84 -8.66 3.32
N MET A 171 1.99 -8.53 2.65
CA MET A 171 3.30 -8.86 3.22
C MET A 171 3.84 -7.67 4.00
N GLU A 172 4.20 -7.88 5.26
CA GLU A 172 4.91 -6.93 6.09
C GLU A 172 6.35 -6.76 5.60
N VAL A 173 6.74 -5.51 5.30
CA VAL A 173 8.13 -5.10 5.07
C VAL A 173 8.43 -4.07 6.15
N ASP A 174 8.58 -4.55 7.39
CA ASP A 174 8.39 -3.72 8.58
C ASP A 174 9.49 -3.88 9.65
N GLY A 175 10.48 -4.74 9.40
CA GLY A 175 11.56 -4.98 10.35
C GLY A 175 11.08 -5.57 11.68
N GLY A 176 9.95 -6.29 11.69
CA GLY A 176 9.37 -6.91 12.87
C GLY A 176 8.42 -6.00 13.66
N ARG A 177 7.96 -4.87 13.09
CA ARG A 177 7.11 -3.90 13.79
C ARG A 177 5.74 -4.47 14.22
N CYS A 178 5.24 -5.46 13.52
CA CYS A 178 3.90 -6.03 13.72
C CYS A 178 3.88 -7.35 14.51
N ILE A 179 5.02 -7.79 15.05
CA ILE A 179 5.15 -8.99 15.89
C ILE A 179 5.45 -8.64 17.33
#